data_00103025c72f6415d2a67acb3d15d7c4
#
_entry.id   00103025c72f6415d2a67acb3d15d7c4
#
_cell.length_a   1.000
_cell.length_b   1.000
_cell.length_c   1.000
_cell.angle_alpha   90.00
_cell.angle_beta   90.00
_cell.angle_gamma   90.00
#
_symmetry.space_group_name_H-M   'P 1'
#
loop_
_entity.id
_entity.type
_entity.pdbx_description
1 polymer ?
#
loop_
_entity_poly.entity_id
_entity_poly.type
_entity_poly.pdbx_seq_one_letter_code
_entity_poly.pdbx_strand_id
1 'polypeptide(L)'
;NIQYVLLDINYQNQIKKLIKDNKIKYIFHAAAYKHVNFLEDNLISAVRNNILATLSLLNSIKNTDINLTIISTDKAVQPKTILGMTKKVSEMISLTMSRLKEFKDSKISVVRFGNVFGSAGSAIEIFKNQIRDDLPITLTDLKMKRFFMSIREACNLVLQASQLKCPSSIFILKMGKPIKIIDVINKIFNLMSYQNQKLKINIIGK
;
A
#
# COMPACT_ATOMS: atom_id res chain seq x y z
N ASN A 1 7.68 -19.38 -15.42
CA ASN A 1 7.81 -20.00 -14.09
C ASN A 1 7.82 -18.91 -13.02
N ILE A 2 7.12 -19.13 -11.90
CA ILE A 2 7.14 -18.26 -10.72
C ILE A 2 8.06 -18.90 -9.68
N GLN A 3 9.00 -18.14 -9.14
CA GLN A 3 9.85 -18.55 -8.04
C GLN A 3 9.46 -17.76 -6.77
N TYR A 4 9.26 -18.47 -5.67
CA TYR A 4 9.01 -17.90 -4.35
C TYR A 4 10.29 -17.89 -3.53
N VAL A 5 10.62 -16.72 -2.95
CA VAL A 5 11.78 -16.55 -2.07
C VAL A 5 11.33 -15.89 -0.78
N LEU A 6 11.53 -16.55 0.36
CA LEU A 6 11.29 -15.98 1.68
C LEU A 6 12.53 -15.20 2.11
N LEU A 7 12.44 -13.86 2.14
CA LEU A 7 13.56 -12.99 2.41
C LEU A 7 13.11 -11.68 3.07
N ASP A 8 13.81 -11.25 4.11
CA ASP A 8 13.61 -9.89 4.67
C ASP A 8 14.39 -8.88 3.80
N ILE A 9 13.68 -7.85 3.33
CA ILE A 9 14.25 -6.78 2.48
C ILE A 9 15.37 -6.01 3.18
N ASN A 10 15.43 -6.03 4.50
CA ASN A 10 16.54 -5.44 5.26
C ASN A 10 17.88 -6.14 5.03
N TYR A 11 17.91 -7.36 4.53
CA TYR A 11 19.15 -8.09 4.20
C TYR A 11 19.69 -7.70 2.82
N GLN A 12 20.26 -6.51 2.74
CA GLN A 12 20.73 -5.88 1.51
C GLN A 12 21.62 -6.81 0.64
N ASN A 13 22.56 -7.56 1.23
CA ASN A 13 23.46 -8.45 0.48
C ASN A 13 22.71 -9.61 -0.18
N GLN A 14 21.70 -10.14 0.49
CA GLN A 14 20.87 -11.22 -0.06
C GLN A 14 19.99 -10.70 -1.20
N ILE A 15 19.44 -9.49 -1.06
CA ILE A 15 18.68 -8.82 -2.14
C ILE A 15 19.59 -8.55 -3.35
N LYS A 16 20.81 -8.05 -3.16
CA LYS A 16 21.79 -7.84 -4.24
C LYS A 16 22.08 -9.15 -4.98
N LYS A 17 22.32 -10.24 -4.23
CA LYS A 17 22.55 -11.56 -4.81
C LYS A 17 21.35 -12.02 -5.63
N LEU A 18 20.14 -11.94 -5.08
CA LEU A 18 18.91 -12.34 -5.77
C LEU A 18 18.73 -11.58 -7.09
N ILE A 19 18.93 -10.25 -7.06
CA ILE A 19 18.85 -9.38 -8.24
C ILE A 19 19.85 -9.84 -9.30
N LYS A 20 21.10 -10.07 -8.94
CA LYS A 20 22.18 -10.45 -9.83
C LYS A 20 21.96 -11.84 -10.44
N ASP A 21 21.69 -12.84 -9.60
CA ASP A 21 21.57 -14.24 -10.02
C ASP A 21 20.38 -14.43 -10.99
N ASN A 22 19.29 -13.66 -10.80
CA ASN A 22 18.08 -13.74 -11.63
C ASN A 22 18.00 -12.65 -12.69
N LYS A 23 19.01 -11.80 -12.87
CA LYS A 23 19.05 -10.71 -13.84
C LYS A 23 17.80 -9.82 -13.82
N ILE A 24 17.33 -9.46 -12.61
CA ILE A 24 16.10 -8.71 -12.40
C ILE A 24 16.21 -7.31 -13.00
N LYS A 25 15.20 -6.90 -13.77
CA LYS A 25 15.10 -5.57 -14.41
C LYS A 25 13.97 -4.71 -13.83
N TYR A 26 12.94 -5.32 -13.26
CA TYR A 26 11.78 -4.62 -12.69
C TYR A 26 11.56 -5.08 -11.27
N ILE A 27 11.36 -4.13 -10.38
CA ILE A 27 11.00 -4.38 -8.97
C ILE A 27 9.75 -3.59 -8.64
N PHE A 28 8.75 -4.27 -8.10
CA PHE A 28 7.55 -3.67 -7.52
C PHE A 28 7.62 -3.82 -6.00
N HIS A 29 7.95 -2.74 -5.30
CA HIS A 29 8.09 -2.74 -3.85
C HIS A 29 6.74 -2.49 -3.18
N ALA A 30 6.03 -3.57 -2.87
CA ALA A 30 4.74 -3.54 -2.18
C ALA A 30 4.83 -3.97 -0.70
N ALA A 31 6.00 -4.43 -0.24
CA ALA A 31 6.21 -4.87 1.12
C ALA A 31 6.17 -3.68 2.09
N ALA A 32 5.16 -3.64 2.96
CA ALA A 32 5.02 -2.65 4.02
C ALA A 32 3.98 -3.14 5.04
N TYR A 33 4.14 -2.75 6.29
CA TYR A 33 3.07 -2.86 7.28
C TYR A 33 2.02 -1.79 6.99
N LYS A 34 0.73 -2.18 6.96
CA LYS A 34 -0.37 -1.31 6.52
C LYS A 34 -1.48 -1.10 7.55
N HIS A 35 -1.52 -1.91 8.61
CA HIS A 35 -2.57 -1.84 9.62
C HIS A 35 -2.32 -0.66 10.56
N VAL A 36 -3.13 0.41 10.42
CA VAL A 36 -2.94 1.68 11.12
C VAL A 36 -2.84 1.48 12.62
N ASN A 37 -3.82 0.81 13.24
CA ASN A 37 -3.86 0.63 14.71
C ASN A 37 -2.58 -0.05 15.23
N PHE A 38 -2.11 -1.12 14.57
CA PHE A 38 -0.88 -1.79 14.99
C PHE A 38 0.36 -0.91 14.84
N LEU A 39 0.38 -0.03 13.86
CA LEU A 39 1.54 0.85 13.64
C LEU A 39 1.59 1.99 14.65
N GLU A 40 0.46 2.51 15.12
CA GLU A 40 0.43 3.55 16.14
C GLU A 40 1.10 3.07 17.46
N ASP A 41 0.93 1.79 17.80
CA ASP A 41 1.52 1.17 18.98
C ASP A 41 2.95 0.63 18.75
N ASN A 42 3.41 0.53 17.49
CA ASN A 42 4.66 -0.14 17.12
C ASN A 42 5.54 0.70 16.18
N LEU A 43 5.86 1.93 16.59
CA LEU A 43 6.60 2.90 15.77
C LEU A 43 7.95 2.37 15.27
N ILE A 44 8.74 1.72 16.12
CA ILE A 44 10.06 1.19 15.75
C ILE A 44 9.93 0.15 14.63
N SER A 45 8.98 -0.77 14.76
CA SER A 45 8.70 -1.77 13.74
C SER A 45 8.20 -1.15 12.43
N ALA A 46 7.37 -0.10 12.53
CA ALA A 46 6.90 0.67 11.38
C ALA A 46 8.05 1.33 10.62
N VAL A 47 8.96 2.00 11.33
CA VAL A 47 10.16 2.63 10.75
C VAL A 47 11.07 1.59 10.10
N ARG A 48 11.37 0.51 10.82
CA ARG A 48 12.24 -0.56 10.32
C ARG A 48 11.68 -1.19 9.03
N ASN A 49 10.41 -1.55 9.02
CA ASN A 49 9.81 -2.27 7.91
C ASN A 49 9.43 -1.35 6.73
N ASN A 50 8.90 -0.15 6.98
CA ASN A 50 8.41 0.71 5.92
C ASN A 50 9.48 1.68 5.39
N ILE A 51 10.39 2.14 6.24
CA ILE A 51 11.42 3.13 5.86
C ILE A 51 12.77 2.44 5.59
N LEU A 52 13.33 1.75 6.59
CA LEU A 52 14.67 1.18 6.45
C LEU A 52 14.71 0.05 5.42
N ALA A 53 13.67 -0.76 5.30
CA ALA A 53 13.56 -1.75 4.25
C ALA A 53 13.52 -1.11 2.84
N THR A 54 12.82 0.02 2.67
CA THR A 54 12.84 0.77 1.40
C THR A 54 14.25 1.31 1.11
N LEU A 55 14.93 1.87 2.12
CA LEU A 55 16.32 2.35 1.99
C LEU A 55 17.28 1.20 1.65
N SER A 56 17.13 0.04 2.29
CA SER A 56 17.92 -1.18 2.01
C SER A 56 17.75 -1.63 0.56
N LEU A 57 16.51 -1.64 0.07
CA LEU A 57 16.21 -1.98 -1.33
C LEU A 57 16.86 -0.97 -2.30
N LEU A 58 16.74 0.33 -2.04
CA LEU A 58 17.39 1.37 -2.84
C LEU A 58 18.91 1.18 -2.88
N ASN A 59 19.54 0.94 -1.72
CA ASN A 59 20.98 0.65 -1.67
C ASN A 59 21.37 -0.63 -2.42
N SER A 60 20.43 -1.56 -2.58
CA SER A 60 20.67 -2.81 -3.31
C SER A 60 20.71 -2.64 -4.81
N ILE A 61 20.07 -1.58 -5.34
CA ILE A 61 20.00 -1.30 -6.79
C ILE A 61 20.94 -0.18 -7.27
N LYS A 62 21.83 0.32 -6.40
CA LYS A 62 22.85 1.30 -6.81
C LYS A 62 23.70 0.77 -7.96
N ASN A 63 24.00 1.64 -8.94
CA ASN A 63 24.78 1.34 -10.15
C ASN A 63 24.20 0.17 -10.97
N THR A 64 22.86 0.08 -11.01
CA THR A 64 22.13 -0.87 -11.87
C THR A 64 21.20 -0.13 -12.82
N ASP A 65 20.61 -0.85 -13.78
CA ASP A 65 19.61 -0.35 -14.72
C ASP A 65 18.17 -0.78 -14.34
N ILE A 66 17.92 -0.97 -13.05
CA ILE A 66 16.65 -1.48 -12.54
C ILE A 66 15.55 -0.42 -12.55
N ASN A 67 14.37 -0.81 -13.02
CA ASN A 67 13.14 -0.04 -12.87
C ASN A 67 12.45 -0.42 -11.55
N LEU A 68 12.48 0.49 -10.56
CA LEU A 68 11.85 0.30 -9.26
C LEU A 68 10.56 1.12 -9.17
N THR A 69 9.43 0.44 -8.93
CA THR A 69 8.15 1.06 -8.64
C THR A 69 7.77 0.83 -7.18
N ILE A 70 7.65 1.91 -6.42
CA ILE A 70 7.32 1.87 -4.99
C ILE A 70 5.82 2.12 -4.82
N ILE A 71 5.15 1.19 -4.15
CA ILE A 71 3.73 1.30 -3.83
C ILE A 71 3.56 2.19 -2.61
N SER A 72 2.81 3.27 -2.78
CA SER A 72 2.45 4.23 -1.74
C SER A 72 0.93 4.37 -1.60
N THR A 73 0.49 5.38 -0.87
CA THR A 73 -0.90 5.55 -0.48
C THR A 73 -1.32 7.03 -0.55
N ASP A 74 -2.63 7.26 -0.72
CA ASP A 74 -3.27 8.58 -0.56
C ASP A 74 -2.99 9.22 0.82
N LYS A 75 -2.78 8.41 1.85
CA LYS A 75 -2.49 8.86 3.22
C LYS A 75 -1.12 9.51 3.39
N ALA A 76 -0.22 9.34 2.41
CA ALA A 76 1.09 10.02 2.39
C ALA A 76 1.02 11.49 1.93
N VAL A 77 -0.11 11.98 1.42
CA VAL A 77 -0.28 13.36 0.95
C VAL A 77 -0.23 14.35 2.12
N GLN A 78 -1.12 14.15 3.10
CA GLN A 78 -1.16 14.88 4.37
C GLN A 78 -1.18 13.86 5.50
N PRO A 79 -0.01 13.33 5.90
CA PRO A 79 0.06 12.20 6.82
C PRO A 79 -0.39 12.60 8.22
N LYS A 80 -1.41 11.89 8.73
CA LYS A 80 -1.93 12.02 10.10
C LYS A 80 -1.73 10.75 10.92
N THR A 81 -1.22 9.69 10.32
CA THR A 81 -0.99 8.38 10.93
C THR A 81 0.43 7.93 10.70
N ILE A 82 0.95 7.04 11.55
CA ILE A 82 2.28 6.45 11.40
C ILE A 82 2.43 5.78 10.02
N LEU A 83 1.39 5.09 9.54
CA LEU A 83 1.39 4.56 8.18
C LEU A 83 1.64 5.65 7.12
N GLY A 84 0.87 6.73 7.17
CA GLY A 84 1.01 7.84 6.22
C GLY A 84 2.40 8.50 6.31
N MET A 85 2.90 8.72 7.54
CA MET A 85 4.21 9.31 7.81
C MET A 85 5.34 8.43 7.27
N THR A 86 5.35 7.12 7.58
CA THR A 86 6.38 6.19 7.10
C THR A 86 6.40 6.07 5.58
N LYS A 87 5.22 6.02 4.93
CA LYS A 87 5.14 6.02 3.46
C LYS A 87 5.63 7.34 2.86
N LYS A 88 5.29 8.48 3.46
CA LYS A 88 5.79 9.80 3.02
C LYS A 88 7.31 9.89 3.10
N VAL A 89 7.92 9.43 4.19
CA VAL A 89 9.38 9.41 4.35
C VAL A 89 10.02 8.50 3.30
N SER A 90 9.45 7.30 3.07
CA SER A 90 9.93 6.38 2.02
C SER A 90 9.88 7.00 0.63
N GLU A 91 8.82 7.75 0.29
CA GLU A 91 8.73 8.50 -0.96
C GLU A 91 9.84 9.55 -1.08
N MET A 92 10.04 10.35 -0.02
CA MET A 92 11.07 11.40 0.00
C MET A 92 12.48 10.81 -0.20
N ILE A 93 12.82 9.76 0.54
CA ILE A 93 14.10 9.04 0.39
C ILE A 93 14.26 8.56 -1.05
N SER A 94 13.24 7.92 -1.61
CA SER A 94 13.29 7.34 -2.95
C SER A 94 13.51 8.39 -4.03
N LEU A 95 12.78 9.50 -3.97
CA LEU A 95 12.92 10.60 -4.92
C LEU A 95 14.24 11.36 -4.77
N THR A 96 14.74 11.50 -3.54
CA THR A 96 16.04 12.13 -3.32
C THR A 96 17.16 11.25 -3.85
N MET A 97 17.16 9.96 -3.51
CA MET A 97 18.18 9.02 -3.98
C MET A 97 18.16 8.84 -5.49
N SER A 98 17.00 8.87 -6.14
CA SER A 98 16.90 8.73 -7.60
C SER A 98 17.62 9.83 -8.40
N ARG A 99 17.97 10.94 -7.75
CA ARG A 99 18.74 12.06 -8.36
C ARG A 99 20.26 11.91 -8.22
N LEU A 100 20.70 10.92 -7.45
CA LEU A 100 22.13 10.67 -7.25
C LEU A 100 22.72 9.96 -8.47
N LYS A 101 24.03 10.17 -8.70
CA LYS A 101 24.78 9.61 -9.83
C LYS A 101 24.69 8.07 -9.90
N GLU A 102 24.61 7.42 -8.77
CA GLU A 102 24.51 5.96 -8.61
C GLU A 102 23.19 5.38 -9.17
N PHE A 103 22.20 6.22 -9.44
CA PHE A 103 20.89 5.82 -9.97
C PHE A 103 20.60 6.35 -11.38
N LYS A 104 21.61 6.90 -12.07
CA LYS A 104 21.45 7.52 -13.42
C LYS A 104 20.83 6.56 -14.44
N ASP A 105 21.13 5.26 -14.36
CA ASP A 105 20.65 4.22 -15.25
C ASP A 105 19.40 3.52 -14.72
N SER A 106 19.05 3.75 -13.45
CA SER A 106 17.85 3.22 -12.81
C SER A 106 16.67 4.18 -12.97
N LYS A 107 15.47 3.60 -13.01
CA LYS A 107 14.24 4.38 -12.98
C LYS A 107 13.48 4.09 -11.69
N ILE A 108 13.33 5.12 -10.87
CA ILE A 108 12.60 5.01 -9.60
C ILE A 108 11.33 5.84 -9.69
N SER A 109 10.18 5.21 -9.47
CA SER A 109 8.88 5.86 -9.45
C SER A 109 8.09 5.45 -8.21
N VAL A 110 7.20 6.32 -7.78
CA VAL A 110 6.27 6.09 -6.67
C VAL A 110 4.85 6.11 -7.21
N VAL A 111 4.01 5.19 -6.79
CA VAL A 111 2.60 5.14 -7.19
C VAL A 111 1.72 5.23 -5.95
N ARG A 112 0.88 6.28 -5.89
CA ARG A 112 -0.11 6.51 -4.83
C ARG A 112 -1.49 6.10 -5.28
N PHE A 113 -2.18 5.34 -4.44
CA PHE A 113 -3.61 5.05 -4.59
C PHE A 113 -4.28 4.86 -3.24
N GLY A 114 -5.62 4.87 -3.24
CA GLY A 114 -6.44 4.73 -2.04
C GLY A 114 -6.67 3.28 -1.62
N ASN A 115 -7.89 2.98 -1.18
CA ASN A 115 -8.22 1.64 -0.72
C ASN A 115 -8.45 0.70 -1.91
N VAL A 116 -8.03 -0.55 -1.74
CA VAL A 116 -8.23 -1.61 -2.75
C VAL A 116 -9.21 -2.62 -2.18
N PHE A 117 -10.31 -2.87 -2.92
CA PHE A 117 -11.30 -3.89 -2.55
C PHE A 117 -10.67 -5.28 -2.47
N GLY A 118 -11.01 -6.03 -1.43
CA GLY A 118 -10.54 -7.41 -1.26
C GLY A 118 -9.08 -7.54 -0.83
N SER A 119 -8.42 -6.43 -0.42
CA SER A 119 -7.07 -6.52 0.16
C SER A 119 -7.12 -7.14 1.55
N ALA A 120 -6.22 -8.09 1.85
CA ALA A 120 -6.17 -8.81 3.12
C ALA A 120 -6.16 -7.87 4.34
N GLY A 121 -6.97 -8.18 5.36
CA GLY A 121 -7.12 -7.38 6.59
C GLY A 121 -7.72 -5.99 6.35
N SER A 122 -8.48 -5.80 5.27
CA SER A 122 -9.16 -4.53 4.99
C SER A 122 -10.37 -4.33 5.91
N ALA A 123 -10.80 -3.06 6.09
CA ALA A 123 -12.05 -2.76 6.82
C ALA A 123 -13.25 -3.51 6.25
N ILE A 124 -13.27 -3.80 4.96
CA ILE A 124 -14.33 -4.58 4.30
C ILE A 124 -14.38 -6.02 4.82
N GLU A 125 -13.24 -6.66 5.04
CA GLU A 125 -13.20 -8.00 5.64
C GLU A 125 -13.69 -7.98 7.09
N ILE A 126 -13.31 -6.94 7.84
CA ILE A 126 -13.80 -6.75 9.21
C ILE A 126 -15.32 -6.61 9.20
N PHE A 127 -15.88 -5.77 8.33
CA PHE A 127 -17.34 -5.58 8.20
C PHE A 127 -18.03 -6.88 7.82
N LYS A 128 -17.49 -7.65 6.86
CA LYS A 128 -18.04 -8.95 6.48
C LYS A 128 -18.08 -9.94 7.65
N ASN A 129 -17.01 -10.00 8.45
CA ASN A 129 -16.95 -10.86 9.62
C ASN A 129 -17.97 -10.41 10.68
N GLN A 130 -18.07 -9.12 10.96
CA GLN A 130 -19.05 -8.58 11.91
C GLN A 130 -20.50 -8.87 11.47
N ILE A 131 -20.80 -8.74 10.17
CA ILE A 131 -22.14 -9.10 9.65
C ILE A 131 -22.41 -10.61 9.80
N ARG A 132 -21.47 -11.45 9.41
CA ARG A 132 -21.60 -12.90 9.50
C ARG A 132 -21.83 -13.36 10.94
N ASP A 133 -21.14 -12.74 11.87
CA ASP A 133 -21.15 -13.10 13.29
C ASP A 133 -22.25 -12.33 14.09
N ASP A 134 -23.20 -11.65 13.41
CA ASP A 134 -24.27 -10.78 13.93
C ASP A 134 -23.79 -9.73 14.95
N LEU A 135 -22.54 -9.28 14.82
CA LEU A 135 -21.94 -8.26 15.65
C LEU A 135 -22.22 -6.85 15.10
N PRO A 136 -22.26 -5.82 15.97
CA PRO A 136 -22.35 -4.44 15.52
C PRO A 136 -21.13 -4.06 14.67
N ILE A 137 -21.38 -3.42 13.52
CA ILE A 137 -20.31 -2.90 12.67
C ILE A 137 -19.71 -1.67 13.34
N THR A 138 -18.39 -1.72 13.58
CA THR A 138 -17.66 -0.60 14.15
C THR A 138 -17.27 0.40 13.08
N LEU A 139 -17.73 1.64 13.20
CA LEU A 139 -17.43 2.72 12.27
C LEU A 139 -16.95 3.96 13.03
N THR A 140 -15.90 4.60 12.55
CA THR A 140 -15.34 5.80 13.21
C THR A 140 -16.23 7.02 13.04
N ASP A 141 -16.79 7.24 11.85
CA ASP A 141 -17.65 8.39 11.52
C ASP A 141 -18.56 8.04 10.34
N LEU A 142 -19.86 8.35 10.42
CA LEU A 142 -20.85 8.14 9.35
C LEU A 142 -20.57 8.93 8.08
N LYS A 143 -19.89 10.07 8.19
CA LYS A 143 -19.54 10.94 7.06
C LYS A 143 -18.26 10.50 6.33
N MET A 144 -17.59 9.46 6.81
CA MET A 144 -16.32 9.00 6.28
C MET A 144 -16.46 8.57 4.81
N LYS A 145 -15.60 9.13 3.96
CA LYS A 145 -15.48 8.78 2.53
C LYS A 145 -14.09 8.24 2.24
N ARG A 146 -13.99 7.30 1.32
CA ARG A 146 -12.71 6.75 0.83
C ARG A 146 -12.77 6.53 -0.67
N PHE A 147 -11.61 6.64 -1.31
CA PHE A 147 -11.43 6.18 -2.68
C PHE A 147 -11.25 4.67 -2.68
N PHE A 148 -11.85 4.02 -3.64
CA PHE A 148 -11.74 2.57 -3.84
C PHE A 148 -11.42 2.24 -5.28
N MET A 149 -10.68 1.16 -5.47
CA MET A 149 -10.46 0.51 -6.76
C MET A 149 -10.36 -1.00 -6.57
N SER A 150 -10.54 -1.76 -7.64
CA SER A 150 -10.32 -3.21 -7.62
C SER A 150 -8.83 -3.55 -7.63
N ILE A 151 -8.46 -4.76 -7.16
CA ILE A 151 -7.08 -5.25 -7.24
C ILE A 151 -6.59 -5.25 -8.70
N ARG A 152 -7.42 -5.73 -9.62
CA ARG A 152 -7.08 -5.78 -11.05
C ARG A 152 -6.81 -4.40 -11.63
N GLU A 153 -7.63 -3.42 -11.31
CA GLU A 153 -7.46 -2.03 -11.74
C GLU A 153 -6.17 -1.43 -11.16
N ALA A 154 -5.93 -1.61 -9.84
CA ALA A 154 -4.71 -1.16 -9.19
C ALA A 154 -3.45 -1.75 -9.84
N CYS A 155 -3.43 -3.08 -10.07
CA CYS A 155 -2.30 -3.75 -10.71
C CYS A 155 -2.06 -3.24 -12.13
N ASN A 156 -3.11 -3.12 -12.95
CA ASN A 156 -2.99 -2.62 -14.32
C ASN A 156 -2.43 -1.19 -14.36
N LEU A 157 -2.93 -0.30 -13.52
CA LEU A 157 -2.47 1.09 -13.46
C LEU A 157 -1.02 1.19 -12.92
N VAL A 158 -0.63 0.36 -11.96
CA VAL A 158 0.76 0.27 -11.47
C VAL A 158 1.69 -0.20 -12.59
N LEU A 159 1.31 -1.23 -13.35
CA LEU A 159 2.09 -1.71 -14.49
C LEU A 159 2.22 -0.61 -15.56
N GLN A 160 1.15 0.09 -15.89
CA GLN A 160 1.19 1.23 -16.83
C GLN A 160 2.12 2.34 -16.33
N ALA A 161 2.00 2.74 -15.04
CA ALA A 161 2.86 3.75 -14.44
C ALA A 161 4.35 3.34 -14.48
N SER A 162 4.66 2.05 -14.30
CA SER A 162 6.03 1.54 -14.36
C SER A 162 6.67 1.68 -15.76
N GLN A 163 5.87 1.77 -16.82
CA GLN A 163 6.36 1.92 -18.21
C GLN A 163 6.54 3.38 -18.63
N LEU A 164 5.95 4.34 -17.92
CA LEU A 164 6.07 5.76 -18.27
C LEU A 164 7.51 6.24 -18.16
N LYS A 165 7.98 6.98 -19.14
CA LYS A 165 9.36 7.53 -19.19
C LYS A 165 9.50 8.82 -18.37
N CYS A 166 9.06 8.80 -17.12
CA CYS A 166 9.12 9.93 -16.19
C CYS A 166 9.91 9.51 -14.95
N PRO A 167 11.24 9.64 -14.94
CA PRO A 167 12.06 9.28 -13.77
C PRO A 167 11.75 10.19 -12.59
N SER A 168 11.95 9.69 -11.39
CA SER A 168 11.80 10.45 -10.13
C SER A 168 10.40 11.08 -9.93
N SER A 169 9.36 10.37 -10.34
CA SER A 169 7.98 10.89 -10.33
C SER A 169 7.10 10.18 -9.32
N ILE A 170 6.12 10.92 -8.80
CA ILE A 170 5.00 10.37 -8.05
C ILE A 170 3.78 10.32 -8.97
N PHE A 171 3.29 9.13 -9.27
CA PHE A 171 2.05 8.93 -10.00
C PHE A 171 0.90 8.77 -9.01
N ILE A 172 -0.20 9.47 -9.29
CA ILE A 172 -1.45 9.34 -8.54
C ILE A 172 -2.44 8.65 -9.46
N LEU A 173 -2.92 7.47 -9.04
CA LEU A 173 -3.88 6.72 -9.84
C LEU A 173 -5.26 7.39 -9.78
N LYS A 174 -5.94 7.46 -10.93
CA LYS A 174 -7.30 7.98 -11.01
C LYS A 174 -8.28 6.99 -10.36
N MET A 175 -8.84 7.36 -9.21
CA MET A 175 -9.67 6.49 -8.38
C MET A 175 -11.17 6.80 -8.47
N GLY A 176 -11.59 7.60 -9.43
CA GLY A 176 -12.97 8.04 -9.54
C GLY A 176 -13.42 8.98 -8.40
N LYS A 177 -14.68 8.82 -7.94
CA LYS A 177 -15.24 9.61 -6.83
C LYS A 177 -15.10 8.87 -5.50
N PRO A 178 -14.88 9.60 -4.38
CA PRO A 178 -14.85 8.97 -3.07
C PRO A 178 -16.26 8.46 -2.67
N ILE A 179 -16.32 7.25 -2.13
CA ILE A 179 -17.55 6.56 -1.72
C ILE A 179 -17.68 6.67 -0.20
N LYS A 180 -18.90 6.90 0.30
CA LYS A 180 -19.17 6.85 1.75
C LYS A 180 -19.01 5.41 2.26
N ILE A 181 -18.34 5.24 3.38
CA ILE A 181 -18.13 3.91 3.96
C ILE A 181 -19.48 3.27 4.36
N ILE A 182 -20.42 4.08 4.85
CA ILE A 182 -21.77 3.60 5.18
C ILE A 182 -22.49 2.99 3.97
N ASP A 183 -22.31 3.55 2.77
CA ASP A 183 -22.94 3.01 1.56
C ASP A 183 -22.32 1.65 1.17
N VAL A 184 -21.01 1.49 1.41
CA VAL A 184 -20.32 0.21 1.22
C VAL A 184 -20.82 -0.83 2.21
N ILE A 185 -20.98 -0.45 3.49
CA ILE A 185 -21.53 -1.32 4.54
C ILE A 185 -22.92 -1.78 4.19
N ASN A 186 -23.82 -0.86 3.83
CA ASN A 186 -25.20 -1.18 3.43
C ASN A 186 -25.22 -2.17 2.27
N LYS A 187 -24.37 -1.96 1.28
CA LYS A 187 -24.29 -2.86 0.12
C LYS A 187 -23.79 -4.26 0.50
N ILE A 188 -22.78 -4.35 1.36
CA ILE A 188 -22.27 -5.63 1.86
C ILE A 188 -23.36 -6.34 2.68
N PHE A 189 -24.02 -5.61 3.58
CA PHE A 189 -25.10 -6.15 4.40
C PHE A 189 -26.21 -6.73 3.55
N ASN A 190 -26.71 -5.98 2.55
CA ASN A 190 -27.76 -6.47 1.64
C ASN A 190 -27.37 -7.70 0.82
N LEU A 191 -26.06 -7.90 0.59
CA LEU A 191 -25.55 -9.07 -0.13
C LEU A 191 -25.32 -10.29 0.77
N MET A 192 -25.14 -10.10 2.07
CA MET A 192 -24.73 -11.14 3.00
C MET A 192 -25.77 -11.46 4.07
N SER A 193 -26.70 -10.53 4.36
CA SER A 193 -27.68 -10.71 5.45
C SER A 193 -28.70 -11.79 5.10
N TYR A 194 -29.00 -12.62 6.09
CA TYR A 194 -30.10 -13.58 6.05
C TYR A 194 -31.43 -12.88 6.41
N GLN A 195 -32.54 -13.52 6.09
CA GLN A 195 -33.87 -13.03 6.48
C GLN A 195 -33.91 -12.77 7.99
N ASN A 196 -34.40 -11.55 8.37
CA ASN A 196 -34.54 -11.04 9.76
C ASN A 196 -33.28 -10.49 10.44
N GLN A 197 -32.11 -10.43 9.81
CA GLN A 197 -31.00 -9.66 10.37
C GLN A 197 -31.24 -8.14 10.25
N LYS A 198 -30.88 -7.39 11.31
CA LYS A 198 -30.89 -5.92 11.28
C LYS A 198 -29.45 -5.39 11.33
N LEU A 199 -29.15 -4.44 10.46
CA LEU A 199 -27.84 -3.76 10.48
C LEU A 199 -27.68 -2.99 11.79
N LYS A 200 -26.71 -3.39 12.59
CA LYS A 200 -26.30 -2.71 13.83
C LYS A 200 -25.00 -1.95 13.57
N ILE A 201 -24.95 -0.65 13.87
CA ILE A 201 -23.74 0.17 13.70
C ILE A 201 -23.38 0.79 15.04
N ASN A 202 -22.12 0.63 15.42
CA ASN A 202 -21.53 1.26 16.60
C ASN A 202 -20.49 2.30 16.12
N ILE A 203 -20.70 3.57 16.49
CA ILE A 203 -19.78 4.66 16.19
C ILE A 203 -18.80 4.79 17.33
N ILE A 204 -17.51 4.47 17.04
CA ILE A 204 -16.46 4.40 18.06
C ILE A 204 -15.65 5.71 18.20
N GLY A 205 -15.94 6.73 17.38
CA GLY A 205 -15.16 7.97 17.37
C GLY A 205 -13.76 7.80 16.78
N LYS A 206 -12.94 8.85 16.93
CA LYS A 206 -11.52 8.84 16.58
C LYS A 206 -10.67 8.56 17.80
#